data_a7032577afc6436aacbe301aa2e2aa2e
#
_entry.id   a7032577afc6436aacbe301aa2e2aa2e
#
_cell.length_a   1.000
_cell.length_b   1.000
_cell.length_c   1.000
_cell.angle_alpha   90.00
_cell.angle_beta   90.00
_cell.angle_gamma   90.00
#
_symmetry.space_group_name_H-M   'P 1'
#
loop_
_entity.id
_entity.type
_entity.pdbx_description
1 polymer ?
#
loop_
_entity_poly.entity_id
_entity_poly.type
_entity_poly.pdbx_seq_one_letter_code
_entity_poly.pdbx_strand_id
1 'polypeptide(L)'
;EYAETNFELTVTSFLHENLRGLRRSMGSTKFEKQLIKQMKRTGTVAMCKLDNNTVLEKGLYYYQGNDFASELVYSIARLCEPCLEHTDNNFNPLDAIQKGEFGDVAEDITYLIQQCRKKLESNDYNDFEEEVRRANDLNAQLSHLKRQELQRIQSQTGSVRVSMIY
;
A
#
# COMPACT_ATOMS: atom_id res chain seq x y z
N GLU A 1 -10.66 0.11 4.86
CA GLU A 1 -10.42 0.15 6.31
C GLU A 1 -9.22 -0.71 6.71
N TYR A 2 -9.23 -2.05 6.57
CA TYR A 2 -8.08 -2.91 6.95
C TYR A 2 -6.79 -2.51 6.25
N ALA A 3 -6.80 -2.30 4.94
CA ALA A 3 -5.63 -1.91 4.17
C ALA A 3 -5.06 -0.56 4.64
N GLU A 4 -5.91 0.43 4.91
CA GLU A 4 -5.54 1.72 5.45
C GLU A 4 -4.84 1.57 6.81
N THR A 5 -5.53 0.92 7.76
CA THR A 5 -4.99 0.70 9.11
C THR A 5 -3.66 -0.05 9.08
N ASN A 6 -3.52 -1.02 8.19
CA ASN A 6 -2.31 -1.83 8.10
C ASN A 6 -1.16 -1.09 7.42
N PHE A 7 -1.46 -0.24 6.43
CA PHE A 7 -0.48 0.65 5.84
C PHE A 7 0.06 1.65 6.88
N GLU A 8 -0.81 2.36 7.58
CA GLU A 8 -0.44 3.31 8.64
C GLU A 8 0.37 2.64 9.76
N LEU A 9 -0.05 1.46 10.20
CA LEU A 9 0.69 0.68 11.20
C LEU A 9 2.09 0.31 10.73
N THR A 10 2.23 -0.09 9.45
CA THR A 10 3.53 -0.44 8.87
C THR A 10 4.46 0.78 8.87
N VAL A 11 4.00 1.89 8.30
CA VAL A 11 4.77 3.13 8.19
C VAL A 11 5.18 3.66 9.55
N THR A 12 4.21 3.84 10.45
CA THR A 12 4.47 4.38 11.80
C THR A 12 5.42 3.47 12.56
N SER A 13 5.24 2.14 12.47
CA SER A 13 6.12 1.20 13.15
C SER A 13 7.53 1.22 12.59
N PHE A 14 7.70 1.39 11.29
CA PHE A 14 9.01 1.47 10.66
C PHE A 14 9.75 2.77 11.05
N LEU A 15 9.10 3.92 10.94
CA LEU A 15 9.68 5.22 11.31
C LEU A 15 10.14 5.29 12.78
N HIS A 16 9.45 4.54 13.67
CA HIS A 16 9.79 4.46 15.10
C HIS A 16 10.56 3.19 15.50
N GLU A 17 11.04 2.41 14.53
CA GLU A 17 11.80 1.18 14.76
C GLU A 17 11.05 0.16 15.67
N ASN A 18 9.71 0.16 15.59
CA ASN A 18 8.84 -0.67 16.40
C ASN A 18 8.66 -2.05 15.80
N LEU A 19 9.57 -2.97 16.13
CA LEU A 19 9.56 -4.36 15.64
C LEU A 19 8.24 -5.10 15.96
N ARG A 20 7.62 -4.83 17.12
CA ARG A 20 6.34 -5.47 17.49
C ARG A 20 5.21 -5.01 16.57
N GLY A 21 5.18 -3.70 16.26
CA GLY A 21 4.22 -3.14 15.32
C GLY A 21 4.36 -3.74 13.94
N LEU A 22 5.59 -3.86 13.42
CA LEU A 22 5.87 -4.47 12.11
C LEU A 22 5.46 -5.95 12.07
N ARG A 23 5.76 -6.73 13.11
CA ARG A 23 5.32 -8.13 13.21
C ARG A 23 3.79 -8.25 13.24
N ARG A 24 3.11 -7.33 13.93
CA ARG A 24 1.64 -7.26 13.95
C ARG A 24 1.09 -6.94 12.57
N SER A 25 1.67 -5.94 11.87
CA SER A 25 1.28 -5.58 10.52
C SER A 25 1.46 -6.75 9.54
N MET A 26 2.58 -7.45 9.61
CA MET A 26 2.82 -8.66 8.80
C MET A 26 1.80 -9.77 9.08
N GLY A 27 1.40 -9.95 10.34
CA GLY A 27 0.34 -10.90 10.72
C GLY A 27 -1.02 -10.50 10.14
N SER A 28 -1.37 -9.22 10.20
CA SER A 28 -2.60 -8.65 9.64
C SER A 28 -2.65 -8.82 8.12
N THR A 29 -1.57 -8.52 7.41
CA THR A 29 -1.49 -8.72 5.95
C THR A 29 -1.71 -10.17 5.52
N LYS A 30 -1.20 -11.13 6.28
CA LYS A 30 -1.46 -12.56 6.02
C LYS A 30 -2.94 -12.90 6.17
N PHE A 31 -3.59 -12.37 7.19
CA PHE A 31 -5.02 -12.54 7.41
C PHE A 31 -5.85 -11.90 6.29
N GLU A 32 -5.52 -10.68 5.89
CA GLU A 32 -6.20 -9.97 4.80
C GLU A 32 -6.10 -10.71 3.46
N LYS A 33 -4.92 -11.28 3.14
CA LYS A 33 -4.73 -12.12 1.96
C LYS A 33 -5.66 -13.35 1.96
N GLN A 34 -5.87 -13.96 3.13
CA GLN A 34 -6.80 -15.10 3.26
C GLN A 34 -8.25 -14.65 3.10
N LEU A 35 -8.61 -13.50 3.70
CA LEU A 35 -9.95 -12.92 3.59
C LEU A 35 -10.30 -12.61 2.14
N ILE A 36 -9.41 -11.96 1.38
CA ILE A 36 -9.62 -11.67 -0.05
C ILE A 36 -9.79 -12.96 -0.87
N LYS A 37 -8.99 -14.00 -0.60
CA LYS A 37 -9.17 -15.30 -1.26
C LYS A 37 -10.56 -15.90 -0.98
N GLN A 38 -11.02 -15.79 0.26
CA GLN A 38 -12.35 -16.27 0.64
C GLN A 38 -13.46 -15.44 -0.05
N MET A 39 -13.34 -14.12 -0.06
CA MET A 39 -14.27 -13.22 -0.74
C MET A 39 -14.37 -13.54 -2.24
N LYS A 40 -13.24 -13.72 -2.93
CA LYS A 40 -13.20 -14.13 -4.34
C LYS A 40 -13.96 -15.43 -4.58
N ARG A 41 -13.71 -16.45 -3.75
CA ARG A 41 -14.40 -17.75 -3.86
C ARG A 41 -15.90 -17.62 -3.64
N THR A 42 -16.31 -16.97 -2.55
CA THR A 42 -17.71 -16.78 -2.20
C THR A 42 -18.44 -15.97 -3.26
N GLY A 43 -17.82 -14.90 -3.76
CA GLY A 43 -18.40 -14.06 -4.80
C GLY A 43 -18.52 -14.80 -6.13
N THR A 44 -17.51 -15.60 -6.53
CA THR A 44 -17.62 -16.44 -7.74
C THR A 44 -18.79 -17.40 -7.64
N VAL A 45 -19.00 -18.06 -6.49
CA VAL A 45 -20.15 -18.94 -6.26
C VAL A 45 -21.46 -18.17 -6.30
N ALA A 46 -21.49 -16.95 -5.76
CA ALA A 46 -22.67 -16.09 -5.83
C ALA A 46 -23.00 -15.68 -7.27
N MET A 47 -21.98 -15.31 -8.05
CA MET A 47 -22.12 -14.95 -9.47
C MET A 47 -22.71 -16.10 -10.31
N CYS A 48 -22.34 -17.35 -10.03
CA CYS A 48 -22.90 -18.51 -10.72
C CYS A 48 -24.43 -18.71 -10.48
N LYS A 49 -25.01 -18.01 -9.50
CA LYS A 49 -26.47 -18.07 -9.19
C LYS A 49 -27.26 -16.92 -9.82
N LEU A 50 -26.58 -15.95 -10.44
CA LEU A 50 -27.22 -14.84 -11.12
C LEU A 50 -27.55 -15.18 -12.56
N ASP A 51 -28.50 -14.44 -13.14
CA ASP A 51 -28.81 -14.54 -14.56
C ASP A 51 -27.67 -14.05 -15.44
N ASN A 52 -27.62 -14.53 -16.68
CA ASN A 52 -26.53 -14.23 -17.61
C ASN A 52 -26.37 -12.74 -17.90
N ASN A 53 -27.44 -11.95 -17.96
CA ASN A 53 -27.34 -10.52 -18.24
C ASN A 53 -26.66 -9.78 -17.08
N THR A 54 -27.07 -10.07 -15.84
CA THR A 54 -26.45 -9.50 -14.63
C THR A 54 -24.98 -9.90 -14.53
N VAL A 55 -24.62 -11.14 -14.88
CA VAL A 55 -23.20 -11.57 -14.89
C VAL A 55 -22.38 -10.82 -15.94
N LEU A 56 -22.93 -10.63 -17.14
CA LEU A 56 -22.24 -9.87 -18.20
C LEU A 56 -22.06 -8.39 -17.84
N GLU A 57 -23.07 -7.76 -17.24
CA GLU A 57 -23.01 -6.34 -16.87
C GLU A 57 -22.13 -6.05 -15.65
N LYS A 58 -22.21 -6.88 -14.61
CA LYS A 58 -21.60 -6.59 -13.30
C LYS A 58 -20.38 -7.45 -12.98
N GLY A 59 -20.26 -8.61 -13.63
CA GLY A 59 -19.19 -9.57 -13.35
C GLY A 59 -17.80 -9.00 -13.57
N LEU A 60 -17.61 -8.24 -14.65
CA LEU A 60 -16.34 -7.61 -14.97
C LEU A 60 -15.88 -6.66 -13.84
N TYR A 61 -16.78 -5.78 -13.39
CA TYR A 61 -16.49 -4.84 -12.30
C TYR A 61 -16.20 -5.56 -10.98
N TYR A 62 -16.93 -6.63 -10.70
CA TYR A 62 -16.67 -7.46 -9.51
C TYR A 62 -15.26 -8.07 -9.54
N TYR A 63 -14.83 -8.65 -10.67
CA TYR A 63 -13.50 -9.25 -10.78
C TYR A 63 -12.41 -8.20 -10.73
N GLN A 64 -12.56 -7.09 -11.45
CA GLN A 64 -11.61 -5.98 -11.42
C GLN A 64 -11.47 -5.37 -10.00
N GLY A 65 -12.59 -5.14 -9.31
CA GLY A 65 -12.57 -4.63 -7.93
C GLY A 65 -11.83 -5.56 -6.96
N ASN A 66 -12.05 -6.88 -7.09
CA ASN A 66 -11.32 -7.86 -6.30
C ASN A 66 -9.83 -7.91 -6.64
N ASP A 67 -9.47 -7.71 -7.90
CA ASP A 67 -8.07 -7.69 -8.31
C ASP A 67 -7.35 -6.46 -7.77
N PHE A 68 -7.95 -5.27 -7.87
CA PHE A 68 -7.40 -4.04 -7.26
C PHE A 68 -7.28 -4.14 -5.73
N ALA A 69 -8.31 -4.69 -5.05
CA ALA A 69 -8.24 -4.91 -3.61
C ALA A 69 -7.11 -5.88 -3.24
N SER A 70 -6.91 -6.93 -4.05
CA SER A 70 -5.81 -7.87 -3.86
C SER A 70 -4.45 -7.18 -4.04
N GLU A 71 -4.28 -6.43 -5.12
CA GLU A 71 -3.02 -5.72 -5.39
C GLU A 71 -2.68 -4.72 -4.28
N LEU A 72 -3.66 -4.02 -3.72
CA LEU A 72 -3.45 -3.12 -2.59
C LEU A 72 -2.88 -3.89 -1.38
N VAL A 73 -3.52 -5.00 -0.98
CA VAL A 73 -3.06 -5.80 0.17
C VAL A 73 -1.69 -6.43 -0.09
N TYR A 74 -1.44 -6.91 -1.31
CA TYR A 74 -0.13 -7.45 -1.68
C TYR A 74 0.95 -6.37 -1.69
N SER A 75 0.62 -5.14 -2.09
CA SER A 75 1.56 -4.01 -2.07
C SER A 75 1.93 -3.60 -0.65
N ILE A 76 0.96 -3.57 0.26
CA ILE A 76 1.23 -3.33 1.70
C ILE A 76 2.12 -4.43 2.28
N ALA A 77 1.89 -5.68 1.91
CA ALA A 77 2.76 -6.78 2.35
C ALA A 77 4.20 -6.64 1.83
N ARG A 78 4.35 -6.28 0.54
CA ARG A 78 5.66 -6.02 -0.08
C ARG A 78 6.39 -4.82 0.55
N LEU A 79 5.66 -3.84 1.08
CA LEU A 79 6.23 -2.75 1.87
C LEU A 79 6.63 -3.23 3.28
N CYS A 80 5.76 -3.96 3.95
CA CYS A 80 5.97 -4.39 5.34
C CYS A 80 7.15 -5.36 5.48
N GLU A 81 7.36 -6.25 4.51
CA GLU A 81 8.39 -7.29 4.55
C GLU A 81 9.81 -6.70 4.67
N PRO A 82 10.28 -5.81 3.78
CA PRO A 82 11.60 -5.19 3.91
C PRO A 82 11.73 -4.28 5.12
N CYS A 83 10.66 -3.58 5.53
CA CYS A 83 10.68 -2.78 6.76
C CYS A 83 10.90 -3.65 8.00
N LEU A 84 10.22 -4.81 8.05
CA LEU A 84 10.38 -5.78 9.13
C LEU A 84 11.80 -6.37 9.12
N GLU A 85 12.30 -6.80 7.96
CA GLU A 85 13.65 -7.34 7.81
C GLU A 85 14.72 -6.34 8.24
N HIS A 86 14.58 -5.07 7.83
CA HIS A 86 15.50 -4.00 8.20
C HIS A 86 15.57 -3.83 9.73
N THR A 87 14.42 -3.74 10.37
CA THR A 87 14.34 -3.49 11.82
C THR A 87 14.77 -4.74 12.63
N ASP A 88 14.41 -5.95 12.17
CA ASP A 88 14.75 -7.21 12.86
C ASP A 88 16.26 -7.51 12.80
N ASN A 89 16.92 -7.11 11.72
CA ASN A 89 18.38 -7.22 11.55
C ASN A 89 19.18 -6.06 12.18
N ASN A 90 18.53 -5.12 12.85
CA ASN A 90 19.15 -3.94 13.45
C ASN A 90 20.02 -3.16 12.45
N PHE A 91 19.54 -2.98 11.22
CA PHE A 91 20.22 -2.13 10.26
C PHE A 91 20.13 -0.66 10.68
N ASN A 92 21.04 0.18 10.16
CA ASN A 92 21.02 1.60 10.49
C ASN A 92 19.65 2.22 10.18
N PRO A 93 19.07 2.97 11.12
CA PRO A 93 17.78 3.64 10.88
C PRO A 93 17.89 4.66 9.74
N LEU A 94 16.76 5.03 9.18
CA LEU A 94 16.67 6.17 8.27
C LEU A 94 17.17 7.43 8.96
N ASP A 95 17.92 8.27 8.25
CA ASP A 95 18.29 9.58 8.75
C ASP A 95 17.07 10.54 8.83
N ALA A 96 17.25 11.74 9.37
CA ALA A 96 16.16 12.68 9.57
C ALA A 96 15.53 13.15 8.25
N ILE A 97 16.33 13.27 7.18
CA ILE A 97 15.87 13.68 5.85
C ILE A 97 15.04 12.54 5.24
N GLN A 98 15.58 11.33 5.26
CA GLN A 98 14.90 10.13 4.74
C GLN A 98 13.60 9.84 5.51
N LYS A 99 13.59 10.02 6.85
CA LYS A 99 12.35 9.90 7.64
C LYS A 99 11.29 10.92 7.23
N GLY A 100 11.68 12.17 6.96
CA GLY A 100 10.79 13.21 6.46
C GLY A 100 10.22 12.85 5.09
N GLU A 101 11.09 12.57 4.12
CA GLU A 101 10.70 12.20 2.75
C GLU A 101 9.78 10.96 2.72
N PHE A 102 10.08 9.95 3.53
CA PHE A 102 9.24 8.74 3.66
C PHE A 102 7.88 9.05 4.30
N GLY A 103 7.87 9.94 5.31
CA GLY A 103 6.65 10.41 5.96
C GLY A 103 5.72 11.14 5.00
N ASP A 104 6.24 12.10 4.23
CA ASP A 104 5.47 12.88 3.26
C ASP A 104 4.81 11.98 2.21
N VAL A 105 5.57 11.02 1.66
CA VAL A 105 5.04 10.01 0.72
C VAL A 105 3.93 9.17 1.38
N ALA A 106 4.13 8.76 2.62
CA ALA A 106 3.16 7.96 3.34
C ALA A 106 1.87 8.72 3.64
N GLU A 107 1.94 10.01 3.94
CA GLU A 107 0.77 10.88 4.13
C GLU A 107 -0.06 10.98 2.85
N ASP A 108 0.59 11.20 1.69
CA ASP A 108 -0.11 11.25 0.40
C ASP A 108 -0.77 9.92 0.03
N ILE A 109 -0.09 8.78 0.26
CA ILE A 109 -0.68 7.45 0.04
C ILE A 109 -1.88 7.24 0.98
N THR A 110 -1.74 7.57 2.26
CA THR A 110 -2.83 7.46 3.24
C THR A 110 -4.04 8.29 2.81
N TYR A 111 -3.80 9.53 2.39
CA TYR A 111 -4.86 10.39 1.86
C TYR A 111 -5.59 9.74 0.69
N LEU A 112 -4.87 9.23 -0.30
CA LEU A 112 -5.46 8.58 -1.48
C LEU A 112 -6.30 7.35 -1.09
N ILE A 113 -5.80 6.49 -0.19
CA ILE A 113 -6.55 5.34 0.32
C ILE A 113 -7.83 5.78 1.02
N GLN A 114 -7.77 6.83 1.83
CA GLN A 114 -8.92 7.38 2.56
C GLN A 114 -9.96 7.98 1.61
N GLN A 115 -9.55 8.72 0.59
CA GLN A 115 -10.49 9.27 -0.39
C GLN A 115 -11.17 8.17 -1.21
N CYS A 116 -10.40 7.18 -1.68
CA CYS A 116 -10.99 6.00 -2.35
C CYS A 116 -12.01 5.29 -1.45
N ARG A 117 -11.70 5.09 -0.18
CA ARG A 117 -12.64 4.48 0.79
C ARG A 117 -13.91 5.32 0.93
N LYS A 118 -13.79 6.62 1.16
CA LYS A 118 -14.95 7.53 1.30
C LYS A 118 -15.86 7.49 0.08
N LYS A 119 -15.30 7.51 -1.14
CA LYS A 119 -16.06 7.44 -2.38
C LYS A 119 -16.79 6.09 -2.53
N LEU A 120 -16.12 4.99 -2.16
CA LEU A 120 -16.76 3.66 -2.15
C LEU A 120 -17.91 3.58 -1.12
N GLU A 121 -17.75 4.15 0.07
CA GLU A 121 -18.78 4.16 1.12
C GLU A 121 -19.98 5.05 0.76
N SER A 122 -19.72 6.21 0.12
CA SER A 122 -20.77 7.15 -0.31
C SER A 122 -21.44 6.78 -1.63
N ASN A 123 -20.88 5.84 -2.40
CA ASN A 123 -21.25 5.55 -3.79
C ASN A 123 -21.22 6.81 -4.70
N ASP A 124 -20.36 7.78 -4.38
CA ASP A 124 -20.13 8.97 -5.18
C ASP A 124 -18.85 8.85 -5.98
N TYR A 125 -18.98 8.69 -7.28
CA TYR A 125 -17.87 8.45 -8.21
C TYR A 125 -17.69 9.59 -9.21
N ASN A 126 -18.25 10.78 -8.94
CA ASN A 126 -18.36 11.82 -9.94
C ASN A 126 -17.12 12.70 -10.09
N ASP A 127 -16.24 12.76 -9.14
CA ASP A 127 -15.07 13.63 -9.17
C ASP A 127 -13.83 12.92 -8.63
N PHE A 128 -12.86 12.67 -9.53
CA PHE A 128 -11.58 12.07 -9.22
C PHE A 128 -10.38 12.93 -9.65
N GLU A 129 -10.63 14.16 -10.10
CA GLU A 129 -9.55 15.00 -10.67
C GLU A 129 -8.46 15.27 -9.66
N GLU A 130 -8.81 15.55 -8.41
CA GLU A 130 -7.84 15.82 -7.35
C GLU A 130 -7.04 14.59 -6.97
N GLU A 131 -7.69 13.42 -6.84
CA GLU A 131 -7.01 12.17 -6.52
C GLU A 131 -6.07 11.74 -7.65
N VAL A 132 -6.48 11.90 -8.91
CA VAL A 132 -5.64 11.62 -10.08
C VAL A 132 -4.44 12.57 -10.12
N ARG A 133 -4.65 13.86 -9.89
CA ARG A 133 -3.59 14.85 -9.81
C ARG A 133 -2.58 14.48 -8.72
N ARG A 134 -3.04 14.23 -7.49
CA ARG A 134 -2.17 13.81 -6.38
C ARG A 134 -1.42 12.51 -6.65
N ALA A 135 -2.07 11.53 -7.26
CA ALA A 135 -1.41 10.28 -7.63
C ALA A 135 -0.29 10.50 -8.65
N ASN A 136 -0.49 11.40 -9.61
CA ASN A 136 0.54 11.76 -10.58
C ASN A 136 1.70 12.52 -9.93
N ASP A 137 1.42 13.48 -9.05
CA ASP A 137 2.42 14.23 -8.29
C ASP A 137 3.25 13.28 -7.41
N LEU A 138 2.60 12.35 -6.72
CA LEU A 138 3.25 11.31 -5.92
C LEU A 138 4.17 10.41 -6.78
N ASN A 139 3.74 9.98 -7.95
CA ASN A 139 4.56 9.20 -8.87
C ASN A 139 5.81 9.98 -9.33
N ALA A 140 5.67 11.28 -9.58
CA ALA A 140 6.79 12.15 -9.93
C ALA A 140 7.77 12.29 -8.73
N GLN A 141 7.24 12.49 -7.52
CA GLN A 141 8.01 12.56 -6.28
C GLN A 141 8.78 11.25 -6.04
N LEU A 142 8.13 10.09 -6.10
CA LEU A 142 8.79 8.79 -5.95
C LEU A 142 9.91 8.58 -6.97
N SER A 143 9.69 9.01 -8.22
CA SER A 143 10.71 8.94 -9.27
C SER A 143 11.91 9.85 -8.96
N HIS A 144 11.66 11.01 -8.38
CA HIS A 144 12.71 11.93 -7.94
C HIS A 144 13.52 11.35 -6.77
N LEU A 145 12.84 10.85 -5.73
CA LEU A 145 13.46 10.22 -4.57
C LEU A 145 14.33 9.02 -4.95
N LYS A 146 13.85 8.16 -5.84
CA LYS A 146 14.66 7.05 -6.38
C LYS A 146 15.96 7.52 -7.04
N ARG A 147 15.92 8.61 -7.82
CA ARG A 147 17.11 9.16 -8.46
C ARG A 147 18.09 9.74 -7.43
N GLN A 148 17.58 10.47 -6.44
CA GLN A 148 18.40 11.01 -5.36
C GLN A 148 19.10 9.89 -4.57
N GLU A 149 18.37 8.82 -4.27
CA GLU A 149 18.93 7.70 -3.53
C GLU A 149 20.00 6.94 -4.32
N LEU A 150 19.80 6.75 -5.62
CA LEU A 150 20.86 6.22 -6.50
C LEU A 150 22.11 7.10 -6.50
N GLN A 151 21.96 8.44 -6.46
CA GLN A 151 23.09 9.37 -6.36
C GLN A 151 23.80 9.27 -4.99
N ARG A 152 23.05 9.12 -3.90
CA ARG A 152 23.60 8.88 -2.55
C ARG A 152 24.43 7.59 -2.50
N ILE A 153 23.95 6.50 -3.14
CA ILE A 153 24.70 5.24 -3.25
C ILE A 153 26.00 5.45 -4.04
N GLN A 154 25.93 6.11 -5.20
CA GLN A 154 27.10 6.35 -6.06
C GLN A 154 28.15 7.20 -5.40
N SER A 155 27.74 8.19 -4.60
CA SER A 155 28.68 9.07 -3.86
C SER A 155 29.22 8.44 -2.58
N GLN A 156 28.86 7.19 -2.26
CA GLN A 156 29.23 6.48 -1.03
C GLN A 156 28.83 7.20 0.27
N THR A 157 27.93 8.16 0.17
CA THR A 157 27.44 8.94 1.33
C THR A 157 26.28 8.25 2.05
N GLY A 158 25.70 7.19 1.48
CA GLY A 158 24.59 6.43 2.03
C GLY A 158 24.91 4.95 2.28
N SER A 159 24.19 4.32 3.22
CA SER A 159 24.24 2.88 3.39
C SER A 159 23.44 2.20 2.28
N VAL A 160 24.07 1.34 1.48
CA VAL A 160 23.42 0.59 0.40
C VAL A 160 22.17 -0.16 0.89
N ARG A 161 22.19 -0.68 2.11
CA ARG A 161 21.05 -1.41 2.70
C ARG A 161 19.87 -0.53 3.06
N VAL A 162 20.13 0.70 3.53
CA VAL A 162 19.07 1.69 3.76
C VAL A 162 18.43 2.10 2.45
N SER A 163 19.25 2.31 1.43
CA SER A 163 18.82 2.70 0.08
C SER A 163 17.99 1.62 -0.63
N MET A 164 18.07 0.36 -0.23
CA MET A 164 17.26 -0.71 -0.80
C MET A 164 15.81 -0.72 -0.29
N ILE A 165 15.54 -0.04 0.84
CA ILE A 165 14.17 0.08 1.39
C ILE A 165 13.48 1.32 0.84
N TYR A 166 14.25 2.34 0.56
CA TYR A 166 13.79 3.62 0.04
C TYR A 166 13.39 3.50 -1.44
#